data_2785d5a061dabaefaa719e22ab55189e
#
_entry.id   2785d5a061dabaefaa719e22ab55189e
#
_cell.length_a   1.000
_cell.length_b   1.000
_cell.length_c   1.000
_cell.angle_alpha   90.00
_cell.angle_beta   90.00
_cell.angle_gamma   90.00
#
_symmetry.space_group_name_H-M   'P 1'
#
loop_
_entity.id
_entity.type
_entity.pdbx_description
1 polymer ?
#
loop_
_entity_poly.entity_id
_entity_poly.type
_entity_poly.pdbx_seq_one_letter_code
_entity_poly.pdbx_strand_id
1 'polypeptide(L)'
;MSVSFFAQNHLDSTMVRTSSGSYKRYAKVELPAAWEDLNWSNGNARLVLSMLGFSGDDLYGEAPIADCRRAVIRARSRKAEQYTREEEIVHGAPRTNEDGTVELKPVRMHSFGIDAEGILHRVNAFAQFVEVAAKLGATHIHWG
;
A
#
# COMPACT_ATOMS: atom_id res chain seq x y z
N MET A 1 0.45 -11.17 -3.91
CA MET A 1 1.55 -10.34 -3.38
C MET A 1 0.98 -9.05 -2.80
N SER A 2 1.61 -8.52 -1.80
CA SER A 2 1.13 -7.35 -1.07
C SER A 2 2.30 -6.47 -0.64
N VAL A 3 2.01 -5.22 -0.33
CA VAL A 3 2.95 -4.23 0.20
C VAL A 3 2.63 -4.01 1.66
N SER A 4 3.61 -4.16 2.51
CA SER A 4 3.52 -3.91 3.94
C SER A 4 4.21 -2.59 4.30
N PHE A 5 3.72 -1.92 5.33
CA PHE A 5 4.27 -0.67 5.81
C PHE A 5 4.91 -0.85 7.19
N PHE A 6 6.05 -0.23 7.37
CA PHE A 6 6.84 -0.36 8.59
C PHE A 6 7.29 1.02 9.08
N ALA A 7 7.30 1.18 10.39
CA ALA A 7 7.89 2.35 11.03
C ALA A 7 9.36 2.08 11.35
N GLN A 8 10.23 3.04 11.02
CA GLN A 8 11.66 2.95 11.26
C GLN A 8 12.19 4.20 11.93
N ASN A 9 13.18 4.01 12.81
CA ASN A 9 14.00 5.10 13.32
C ASN A 9 15.37 5.03 12.64
N HIS A 10 15.70 6.03 11.82
CA HIS A 10 17.00 6.15 11.19
C HIS A 10 18.00 6.74 12.18
N LEU A 11 19.06 6.00 12.42
CA LEU A 11 20.13 6.37 13.33
C LEU A 11 21.13 7.25 12.58
N ASP A 12 21.23 8.54 12.90
CA ASP A 12 21.91 9.55 12.11
C ASP A 12 23.36 9.19 11.81
N SER A 13 24.25 8.93 12.55
CA SER A 13 25.65 8.58 12.22
C SER A 13 26.06 7.23 12.78
N THR A 14 25.16 6.55 13.48
CA THR A 14 25.47 5.32 14.17
C THR A 14 25.03 4.11 13.35
N MET A 15 25.96 3.24 13.03
CA MET A 15 25.64 1.94 12.46
C MET A 15 25.53 0.91 13.58
N VAL A 16 24.46 0.13 13.57
CA VAL A 16 24.27 -1.01 14.49
C VAL A 16 24.67 -2.28 13.76
N ARG A 17 25.65 -2.99 14.33
CA ARG A 17 26.07 -4.28 13.80
C ARG A 17 25.01 -5.34 14.10
N THR A 18 24.60 -6.06 13.07
CA THR A 18 23.66 -7.18 13.22
C THR A 18 24.40 -8.47 13.58
N SER A 19 23.66 -9.49 14.02
CA SER A 19 24.19 -10.83 14.31
C SER A 19 24.83 -11.51 13.10
N SER A 20 24.45 -11.14 11.89
CA SER A 20 25.06 -11.62 10.63
C SER A 20 26.34 -10.88 10.24
N GLY A 21 26.79 -9.90 11.02
CA GLY A 21 27.97 -9.09 10.74
C GLY A 21 27.75 -7.89 9.83
N SER A 22 26.56 -7.71 9.26
CA SER A 22 26.20 -6.53 8.50
C SER A 22 25.83 -5.34 9.39
N TYR A 23 25.90 -4.12 8.84
CA TYR A 23 25.55 -2.90 9.55
C TYR A 23 24.18 -2.37 9.08
N LYS A 24 23.36 -1.91 10.03
CA LYS A 24 22.11 -1.22 9.76
C LYS A 24 22.15 0.20 10.28
N ARG A 25 21.60 1.13 9.50
CA ARG A 25 21.45 2.56 9.86
C ARG A 25 20.06 2.89 10.39
N TYR A 26 19.23 1.90 10.60
CA TYR A 26 17.87 2.08 11.10
C TYR A 26 17.48 0.97 12.09
N ALA A 27 16.56 1.30 12.97
CA ALA A 27 15.91 0.35 13.85
C ALA A 27 14.41 0.33 13.55
N LYS A 28 13.81 -0.86 13.54
CA LYS A 28 12.35 -1.00 13.41
C LYS A 28 11.70 -0.45 14.67
N VAL A 29 10.64 0.35 14.50
CA VAL A 29 9.79 0.82 15.59
C VAL A 29 8.59 -0.11 15.69
N GLU A 30 8.44 -0.77 16.83
CA GLU A 30 7.31 -1.67 17.08
C GLU A 30 6.02 -0.84 17.28
N LEU A 31 4.98 -1.21 16.56
CA LEU A 31 3.67 -0.59 16.63
C LEU A 31 2.70 -1.50 17.41
N PRO A 32 1.62 -0.94 18.02
CA PRO A 32 0.54 -1.74 18.57
C PRO A 32 -0.01 -2.71 17.52
N ALA A 33 -0.49 -3.89 17.94
CA ALA A 33 -0.97 -4.95 17.05
C ALA A 33 -2.03 -4.49 16.02
N ALA A 34 -2.85 -3.51 16.36
CA ALA A 34 -3.84 -2.93 15.44
C ALA A 34 -3.22 -2.25 14.19
N TRP A 35 -1.92 -1.95 14.21
CA TRP A 35 -1.19 -1.25 13.15
C TRP A 35 -0.10 -2.09 12.50
N GLU A 36 0.18 -3.28 13.03
CA GLU A 36 1.21 -4.17 12.47
C GLU A 36 0.88 -4.66 11.06
N ASP A 37 -0.38 -4.59 10.68
CA ASP A 37 -0.90 -5.14 9.43
C ASP A 37 -1.36 -4.07 8.43
N LEU A 38 -0.76 -2.87 8.43
CA LEU A 38 -1.01 -1.97 7.31
C LEU A 38 -0.39 -2.57 6.05
N ASN A 39 -1.23 -3.30 5.34
CA ASN A 39 -0.85 -4.11 4.19
C ASN A 39 -1.90 -3.95 3.10
N TRP A 40 -1.44 -3.71 1.87
CA TRP A 40 -2.33 -3.57 0.72
C TRP A 40 -1.89 -4.51 -0.40
N SER A 41 -2.85 -5.02 -1.17
CA SER A 41 -2.52 -5.72 -2.41
C SER A 41 -1.69 -4.82 -3.32
N ASN A 42 -0.82 -5.39 -4.14
CA ASN A 42 0.04 -4.62 -5.04
C ASN A 42 -0.74 -3.64 -5.92
N GLY A 43 -1.91 -4.05 -6.42
CA GLY A 43 -2.75 -3.18 -7.24
C GLY A 43 -3.26 -1.96 -6.46
N ASN A 44 -3.74 -2.16 -5.24
CA ASN A 44 -4.20 -1.06 -4.39
C ASN A 44 -3.04 -0.18 -3.93
N ALA A 45 -1.90 -0.78 -3.59
CA ALA A 45 -0.71 -0.04 -3.18
C ALA A 45 -0.24 0.91 -4.30
N ARG A 46 -0.19 0.46 -5.56
CA ARG A 46 0.18 1.31 -6.70
C ARG A 46 -0.70 2.54 -6.80
N LEU A 47 -2.00 2.36 -6.70
CA LEU A 47 -2.97 3.46 -6.81
C LEU A 47 -2.81 4.47 -5.66
N VAL A 48 -2.73 3.97 -4.43
CA VAL A 48 -2.63 4.83 -3.24
C VAL A 48 -1.27 5.52 -3.16
N LEU A 49 -0.17 4.82 -3.44
CA LEU A 49 1.17 5.42 -3.49
C LEU A 49 1.26 6.51 -4.57
N SER A 50 0.65 6.29 -5.75
CA SER A 50 0.57 7.31 -6.79
C SER A 50 -0.22 8.54 -6.33
N MET A 51 -1.35 8.33 -5.66
CA MET A 51 -2.15 9.44 -5.12
C MET A 51 -1.40 10.22 -4.03
N LEU A 52 -0.62 9.54 -3.20
CA LEU A 52 0.27 10.16 -2.21
C LEU A 52 1.44 10.90 -2.87
N GLY A 53 1.72 10.64 -4.14
CA GLY A 53 2.82 11.25 -4.88
C GLY A 53 4.15 10.53 -4.73
N PHE A 54 4.13 9.32 -4.20
CA PHE A 54 5.26 8.40 -4.25
C PHE A 54 5.27 7.61 -5.57
N SER A 55 6.40 7.01 -5.94
CA SER A 55 6.43 6.16 -7.13
C SER A 55 5.50 4.96 -6.96
N GLY A 56 4.52 4.82 -7.86
CA GLY A 56 3.63 3.66 -7.89
C GLY A 56 4.21 2.48 -8.65
N ASP A 57 5.29 2.69 -9.40
CA ASP A 57 5.94 1.62 -10.16
C ASP A 57 6.81 0.75 -9.26
N ASP A 58 7.49 1.37 -8.32
CA ASP A 58 8.26 0.68 -7.29
C ASP A 58 7.39 0.43 -6.06
N LEU A 59 7.09 -0.84 -5.80
CA LEU A 59 6.30 -1.26 -4.65
C LEU A 59 7.15 -1.36 -3.37
N TYR A 60 8.28 -0.72 -3.33
CA TYR A 60 9.12 -0.56 -2.15
C TYR A 60 9.72 0.85 -2.12
N GLY A 61 9.96 1.33 -0.94
CA GLY A 61 10.55 2.65 -0.74
C GLY A 61 10.53 3.07 0.72
N GLU A 62 10.96 4.28 0.96
CA GLU A 62 10.93 4.90 2.28
C GLU A 62 10.77 6.42 2.15
N ALA A 63 10.21 7.04 3.16
CA ALA A 63 10.10 8.49 3.23
C ALA A 63 10.16 8.97 4.69
N PRO A 64 10.75 10.15 4.95
CA PRO A 64 10.68 10.79 6.24
C PRO A 64 9.24 11.07 6.67
N ILE A 65 8.97 11.09 7.96
CA ILE A 65 7.63 11.39 8.52
C ILE A 65 7.08 12.71 7.97
N ALA A 66 7.91 13.74 7.88
CA ALA A 66 7.47 15.04 7.33
C ALA A 66 7.01 14.93 5.87
N ASP A 67 7.68 14.12 5.05
CA ASP A 67 7.29 13.88 3.67
C ASP A 67 6.00 13.06 3.58
N CYS A 68 5.81 12.10 4.47
CA CYS A 68 4.57 11.33 4.57
C CYS A 68 3.38 12.23 4.93
N ARG A 69 3.55 13.16 5.85
CA ARG A 69 2.52 14.14 6.21
C ARG A 69 2.17 15.05 5.03
N ARG A 70 3.16 15.56 4.31
CA ARG A 70 2.93 16.35 3.10
C ARG A 70 2.23 15.55 2.01
N ALA A 71 2.60 14.27 1.86
CA ALA A 71 1.96 13.37 0.91
C ALA A 71 0.48 13.16 1.21
N VAL A 72 0.10 13.01 2.48
CA VAL A 72 -1.30 12.92 2.92
C VAL A 72 -2.09 14.18 2.58
N ILE A 73 -1.54 15.35 2.87
CA ILE A 73 -2.17 16.64 2.54
C ILE A 73 -2.39 16.74 1.02
N ARG A 74 -1.38 16.40 0.24
CA ARG A 74 -1.44 16.40 -1.22
C ARG A 74 -2.50 15.42 -1.74
N ALA A 75 -2.54 14.21 -1.20
CA ALA A 75 -3.53 13.20 -1.60
C ALA A 75 -4.96 13.67 -1.34
N ARG A 76 -5.21 14.30 -0.20
CA ARG A 76 -6.53 14.83 0.15
C ARG A 76 -7.00 15.98 -0.75
N SER A 77 -6.10 16.67 -1.44
CA SER A 77 -6.43 17.71 -2.42
C SER A 77 -6.69 17.16 -3.82
N ARG A 78 -6.36 15.90 -4.08
CA ARG A 78 -6.55 15.23 -5.37
C ARG A 78 -7.93 14.59 -5.46
N LYS A 79 -8.41 14.39 -6.68
CA LYS A 79 -9.68 13.71 -6.94
C LYS A 79 -9.45 12.19 -6.89
N ALA A 80 -9.99 11.55 -5.88
CA ALA A 80 -9.86 10.10 -5.68
C ALA A 80 -10.39 9.28 -6.86
N GLU A 81 -11.39 9.80 -7.58
CA GLU A 81 -11.99 9.17 -8.76
C GLU A 81 -11.00 8.91 -9.90
N GLN A 82 -9.89 9.65 -9.95
CA GLN A 82 -8.82 9.45 -10.93
C GLN A 82 -7.89 8.28 -10.60
N TYR A 83 -8.02 7.69 -9.42
CA TYR A 83 -7.18 6.60 -8.91
C TYR A 83 -7.96 5.32 -8.66
N THR A 84 -9.18 5.23 -9.17
CA THR A 84 -10.03 4.05 -9.05
C THR A 84 -9.65 2.98 -10.06
N ARG A 85 -10.09 1.76 -9.79
CA ARG A 85 -9.96 0.62 -10.68
C ARG A 85 -11.26 -0.17 -10.68
N GLU A 86 -11.75 -0.49 -11.88
CA GLU A 86 -12.91 -1.34 -12.01
C GLU A 86 -12.59 -2.80 -11.71
N GLU A 87 -13.61 -3.53 -11.27
CA GLU A 87 -13.52 -4.98 -11.10
C GLU A 87 -13.35 -5.65 -12.46
N GLU A 88 -12.42 -6.59 -12.56
CA GLU A 88 -12.15 -7.33 -13.77
C GLU A 88 -12.40 -8.82 -13.54
N ILE A 89 -13.27 -9.39 -14.37
CA ILE A 89 -13.62 -10.80 -14.34
C ILE A 89 -13.17 -11.45 -15.64
N VAL A 90 -12.41 -12.54 -15.55
CA VAL A 90 -12.02 -13.34 -16.69
C VAL A 90 -13.01 -14.47 -16.88
N HIS A 91 -13.52 -14.59 -18.09
CA HIS A 91 -14.41 -15.65 -18.51
C HIS A 91 -13.63 -16.78 -19.18
N GLY A 92 -14.09 -18.01 -18.97
CA GLY A 92 -13.61 -19.17 -19.71
C GLY A 92 -14.06 -19.17 -21.16
N ALA A 93 -13.59 -20.17 -21.91
CA ALA A 93 -14.05 -20.37 -23.29
C ALA A 93 -15.58 -20.53 -23.34
N PRO A 94 -16.25 -19.97 -24.36
CA PRO A 94 -17.69 -20.13 -24.52
C PRO A 94 -18.04 -21.62 -24.64
N ARG A 95 -19.07 -22.04 -23.92
CA ARG A 95 -19.63 -23.38 -24.02
C ARG A 95 -20.99 -23.30 -24.71
N THR A 96 -21.15 -24.08 -25.77
CA THR A 96 -22.43 -24.22 -26.44
C THR A 96 -23.22 -25.36 -25.81
N ASN A 97 -24.42 -25.06 -25.32
CA ASN A 97 -25.34 -26.03 -24.79
C ASN A 97 -26.03 -26.84 -25.91
N GLU A 98 -26.67 -27.94 -25.56
CA GLU A 98 -27.43 -28.77 -26.52
C GLU A 98 -28.59 -28.04 -27.17
N ASP A 99 -29.16 -27.02 -26.52
CA ASP A 99 -30.21 -26.17 -27.04
C ASP A 99 -29.74 -25.03 -27.97
N GLY A 100 -28.43 -24.95 -28.22
CA GLY A 100 -27.80 -23.92 -29.04
C GLY A 100 -27.48 -22.62 -28.31
N THR A 101 -27.75 -22.52 -27.01
CA THR A 101 -27.35 -21.36 -26.21
C THR A 101 -25.86 -21.40 -25.88
N VAL A 102 -25.23 -20.22 -25.75
CA VAL A 102 -23.82 -20.09 -25.41
C VAL A 102 -23.71 -19.55 -23.97
N GLU A 103 -22.98 -20.28 -23.13
CA GLU A 103 -22.67 -19.86 -21.77
C GLU A 103 -21.22 -19.39 -21.65
N LEU A 104 -21.05 -18.25 -20.94
CA LEU A 104 -19.76 -17.77 -20.48
C LEU A 104 -19.73 -17.89 -18.96
N LYS A 105 -18.81 -18.69 -18.43
CA LYS A 105 -18.62 -18.81 -16.98
C LYS A 105 -17.36 -18.06 -16.58
N PRO A 106 -17.41 -17.26 -15.49
CA PRO A 106 -16.21 -16.66 -14.94
C PRO A 106 -15.23 -17.76 -14.49
N VAL A 107 -13.99 -17.69 -14.98
CA VAL A 107 -12.94 -18.67 -14.61
C VAL A 107 -12.26 -18.21 -13.32
N ARG A 108 -12.01 -16.93 -13.22
CA ARG A 108 -11.44 -16.29 -12.03
C ARG A 108 -11.67 -14.80 -12.05
N MET A 109 -11.65 -14.21 -10.87
CA MET A 109 -11.58 -12.77 -10.70
C MET A 109 -10.12 -12.34 -10.72
N HIS A 110 -9.72 -11.45 -11.62
CA HIS A 110 -8.35 -10.96 -11.71
C HIS A 110 -8.03 -9.93 -10.65
N SER A 111 -8.99 -9.05 -10.39
CA SER A 111 -8.83 -8.02 -9.38
C SER A 111 -10.17 -7.57 -8.87
N PHE A 112 -10.26 -7.29 -7.59
CA PHE A 112 -11.35 -6.51 -7.04
C PHE A 112 -11.13 -5.05 -7.41
N GLY A 113 -12.18 -4.39 -7.85
CA GLY A 113 -12.17 -2.95 -8.07
C GLY A 113 -11.93 -2.20 -6.77
N ILE A 114 -11.49 -0.96 -6.91
CA ILE A 114 -11.40 -0.01 -5.80
C ILE A 114 -12.04 1.30 -6.24
N ASP A 115 -13.02 1.76 -5.46
CA ASP A 115 -13.71 3.03 -5.68
C ASP A 115 -13.03 4.19 -4.95
N ALA A 116 -13.55 5.40 -5.16
CA ALA A 116 -13.02 6.60 -4.52
C ALA A 116 -13.06 6.52 -2.99
N GLU A 117 -14.11 5.96 -2.41
CA GLU A 117 -14.25 5.78 -0.97
C GLU A 117 -13.19 4.80 -0.43
N GLY A 118 -12.95 3.70 -1.13
CA GLY A 118 -11.91 2.73 -0.78
C GLY A 118 -10.50 3.31 -0.85
N ILE A 119 -10.22 4.16 -1.82
CA ILE A 119 -8.96 4.91 -1.92
C ILE A 119 -8.79 5.87 -0.74
N LEU A 120 -9.81 6.68 -0.45
CA LEU A 120 -9.77 7.66 0.65
C LEU A 120 -9.64 6.96 2.00
N HIS A 121 -10.29 5.82 2.19
CA HIS A 121 -10.13 5.00 3.39
C HIS A 121 -8.68 4.59 3.62
N ARG A 122 -7.97 4.19 2.56
CA ARG A 122 -6.55 3.81 2.64
C ARG A 122 -5.64 5.01 2.88
N VAL A 123 -5.91 6.14 2.26
CA VAL A 123 -5.17 7.39 2.55
C VAL A 123 -5.32 7.77 4.02
N ASN A 124 -6.52 7.68 4.58
CA ASN A 124 -6.77 7.96 5.99
C ASN A 124 -6.09 6.94 6.92
N ALA A 125 -6.11 5.66 6.57
CA ALA A 125 -5.38 4.64 7.32
C ALA A 125 -3.87 4.89 7.31
N PHE A 126 -3.30 5.26 6.18
CA PHE A 126 -1.89 5.66 6.07
C PHE A 126 -1.59 6.90 6.93
N ALA A 127 -2.46 7.91 6.90
CA ALA A 127 -2.30 9.11 7.72
C ALA A 127 -2.26 8.79 9.22
N GLN A 128 -3.16 7.94 9.69
CA GLN A 128 -3.18 7.50 11.08
C GLN A 128 -1.93 6.67 11.44
N PHE A 129 -1.51 5.78 10.56
CA PHE A 129 -0.30 5.00 10.72
C PHE A 129 0.94 5.89 10.89
N VAL A 130 1.08 6.91 10.06
CA VAL A 130 2.17 7.91 10.14
C VAL A 130 2.16 8.62 11.49
N GLU A 131 1.01 9.04 11.99
CA GLU A 131 0.91 9.75 13.27
C GLU A 131 1.22 8.84 14.46
N VAL A 132 0.76 7.60 14.45
CA VAL A 132 1.09 6.61 15.49
C VAL A 132 2.59 6.31 15.48
N ALA A 133 3.17 6.10 14.30
CA ALA A 133 4.60 5.85 14.15
C ALA A 133 5.43 7.04 14.67
N ALA A 134 5.04 8.28 14.34
CA ALA A 134 5.72 9.48 14.81
C ALA A 134 5.70 9.62 16.34
N LYS A 135 4.57 9.31 16.98
CA LYS A 135 4.43 9.33 18.45
C LYS A 135 5.34 8.30 19.14
N LEU A 136 5.64 7.20 18.46
CA LEU A 136 6.50 6.14 18.98
C LEU A 136 7.98 6.34 18.62
N GLY A 137 8.34 7.49 18.05
CA GLY A 137 9.72 7.88 17.78
C GLY A 137 10.24 7.49 16.41
N ALA A 138 9.37 7.04 15.50
CA ALA A 138 9.78 6.77 14.12
C ALA A 138 10.18 8.07 13.40
N THR A 139 11.22 7.99 12.59
CA THR A 139 11.68 9.07 11.72
C THR A 139 11.27 8.88 10.27
N HIS A 140 11.03 7.63 9.87
CA HIS A 140 10.72 7.23 8.50
C HIS A 140 9.63 6.16 8.48
N ILE A 141 8.90 6.13 7.36
CA ILE A 141 8.03 5.01 6.97
C ILE A 141 8.71 4.29 5.80
N HIS A 142 8.78 2.98 5.90
CA HIS A 142 9.27 2.08 4.86
C HIS A 142 8.10 1.23 4.35
N TRP A 143 8.12 0.91 3.07
CA TRP A 143 7.18 -0.04 2.47
C TRP A 143 7.88 -0.99 1.50
N GLY A 144 7.34 -2.22 1.44
CA GLY A 144 7.88 -3.27 0.58
C GLY A 144 7.18 -4.61 0.74
#